data_5a2b41160a63d0775bc1082f93243514
#
_entry.id   5a2b41160a63d0775bc1082f93243514
#
_cell.length_a   1.000
_cell.length_b   1.000
_cell.length_c   1.000
_cell.angle_alpha   90.00
_cell.angle_beta   90.00
_cell.angle_gamma   90.00
#
_symmetry.space_group_name_H-M   'P 1'
#
loop_
_entity.id
_entity.type
_entity.pdbx_description
1 polymer ?
#
loop_
_entity_poly.entity_id
_entity_poly.type
_entity_poly.pdbx_seq_one_letter_code
_entity_poly.pdbx_strand_id
1 'polypeptide(L)'
;MRPTYSAALLAVFLLSIPALAAAQPWVELPQQQQQALEPLSREWNSLSEKQQKHFIGIAKRYAQLTPLQQQRVHERLEKWGKLTPAQRQQVREKYKSINQLPPEKREAVKQTLRERHARKHHAAASAVPPASPAR
;
A
#
# COMPACT_ATOMS: atom_id res chain seq x y z
N MET A 1 40.30 -14.42 -61.22
CA MET A 1 38.88 -14.59 -60.72
C MET A 1 38.91 -14.46 -59.21
N ARG A 2 38.40 -13.37 -58.65
CA ARG A 2 38.30 -13.14 -57.20
C ARG A 2 36.83 -13.06 -56.87
N PRO A 3 36.29 -13.93 -56.02
CA PRO A 3 34.95 -13.76 -55.50
C PRO A 3 34.94 -12.74 -54.40
N THR A 4 34.20 -11.66 -54.58
CA THR A 4 33.90 -10.66 -53.59
C THR A 4 32.79 -11.17 -52.65
N TYR A 5 33.15 -11.54 -51.47
CA TYR A 5 32.17 -11.88 -50.42
C TYR A 5 31.62 -10.56 -49.85
N SER A 6 30.45 -10.17 -50.29
CA SER A 6 29.66 -9.11 -49.67
C SER A 6 29.20 -9.60 -48.32
N ALA A 7 29.89 -9.17 -47.25
CA ALA A 7 29.45 -9.38 -45.88
C ALA A 7 28.21 -8.50 -45.61
N ALA A 8 27.03 -9.11 -45.71
CA ALA A 8 25.80 -8.53 -45.23
C ALA A 8 25.84 -8.52 -43.72
N LEU A 9 26.22 -7.37 -43.12
CA LEU A 9 26.05 -7.09 -41.72
C LEU A 9 24.56 -6.97 -41.42
N LEU A 10 23.96 -8.08 -40.95
CA LEU A 10 22.66 -8.09 -40.30
C LEU A 10 22.80 -7.39 -38.97
N ALA A 11 22.55 -6.07 -38.96
CA ALA A 11 22.36 -5.31 -37.75
C ALA A 11 21.06 -5.79 -37.09
N VAL A 12 21.19 -6.71 -36.13
CA VAL A 12 20.12 -7.06 -35.19
C VAL A 12 19.91 -5.85 -34.29
N PHE A 13 18.97 -5.01 -34.69
CA PHE A 13 18.45 -3.94 -33.86
C PHE A 13 17.60 -4.61 -32.77
N LEU A 14 18.25 -4.93 -31.63
CA LEU A 14 17.56 -5.26 -30.39
C LEU A 14 16.71 -4.04 -30.02
N LEU A 15 15.47 -4.03 -30.43
CA LEU A 15 14.43 -3.17 -29.90
C LEU A 15 14.33 -3.46 -28.42
N SER A 16 15.11 -2.72 -27.62
CA SER A 16 14.89 -2.59 -26.19
C SER A 16 13.53 -1.90 -26.05
N ILE A 17 12.46 -2.68 -26.05
CA ILE A 17 11.13 -2.21 -25.65
C ILE A 17 11.32 -1.77 -24.21
N PRO A 18 11.20 -0.46 -23.87
CA PRO A 18 11.11 -0.08 -22.47
C PRO A 18 9.94 -0.86 -21.90
N ALA A 19 10.22 -1.76 -20.97
CA ALA A 19 9.17 -2.39 -20.20
C ALA A 19 8.42 -1.23 -19.53
N LEU A 20 7.30 -0.82 -20.15
CA LEU A 20 6.32 -0.01 -19.44
C LEU A 20 6.10 -0.81 -18.17
N ALA A 21 6.45 -0.20 -17.03
CA ALA A 21 6.29 -0.82 -15.74
C ALA A 21 4.79 -1.05 -15.56
N ALA A 22 4.30 -2.16 -16.11
CA ALA A 22 2.91 -2.54 -16.07
C ALA A 22 2.54 -2.84 -14.61
N ALA A 23 1.32 -2.48 -14.25
CA ALA A 23 0.74 -2.89 -12.97
C ALA A 23 0.96 -4.40 -12.80
N GLN A 24 1.57 -4.81 -11.70
CA GLN A 24 1.90 -6.21 -11.46
C GLN A 24 0.65 -6.96 -10.98
N PRO A 25 0.17 -8.00 -11.69
CA PRO A 25 -0.98 -8.78 -11.26
C PRO A 25 -0.75 -9.43 -9.89
N TRP A 26 -1.82 -9.62 -9.12
CA TRP A 26 -1.74 -10.25 -7.80
C TRP A 26 -1.01 -11.60 -7.82
N VAL A 27 -1.30 -12.43 -8.81
CA VAL A 27 -0.74 -13.79 -8.93
C VAL A 27 0.76 -13.82 -9.20
N GLU A 28 1.33 -12.72 -9.68
CA GLU A 28 2.77 -12.59 -9.95
C GLU A 28 3.55 -12.06 -8.74
N LEU A 29 2.87 -11.64 -7.68
CA LEU A 29 3.53 -11.22 -6.46
C LEU A 29 4.18 -12.40 -5.73
N PRO A 30 5.39 -12.25 -5.19
CA PRO A 30 5.97 -13.25 -4.30
C PRO A 30 5.04 -13.58 -3.13
N GLN A 31 4.98 -14.85 -2.73
CA GLN A 31 4.08 -15.33 -1.66
C GLN A 31 4.18 -14.48 -0.39
N GLN A 32 5.38 -14.08 0.00
CA GLN A 32 5.60 -13.22 1.18
C GLN A 32 4.92 -11.84 1.04
N GLN A 33 4.92 -11.27 -0.17
CA GLN A 33 4.22 -10.01 -0.43
C GLN A 33 2.71 -10.20 -0.47
N GLN A 34 2.23 -11.31 -1.03
CA GLN A 34 0.80 -11.66 -0.98
C GLN A 34 0.30 -11.79 0.46
N GLN A 35 1.05 -12.44 1.35
CA GLN A 35 0.71 -12.53 2.77
C GLN A 35 0.63 -11.16 3.44
N ALA A 36 1.59 -10.29 3.16
CA ALA A 36 1.60 -8.94 3.71
C ALA A 36 0.43 -8.07 3.22
N LEU A 37 0.00 -8.27 1.98
CA LEU A 37 -1.03 -7.47 1.28
C LEU A 37 -2.37 -8.18 1.17
N GLU A 38 -2.56 -9.32 1.85
CA GLU A 38 -3.75 -10.16 1.78
C GLU A 38 -5.06 -9.35 1.86
N PRO A 39 -5.21 -8.35 2.76
CA PRO A 39 -6.44 -7.56 2.84
C PRO A 39 -6.79 -6.79 1.57
N LEU A 40 -5.84 -6.60 0.66
CA LEU A 40 -6.02 -5.91 -0.63
C LEU A 40 -6.15 -6.87 -1.82
N SER A 41 -6.13 -8.17 -1.61
CA SER A 41 -6.09 -9.19 -2.67
C SER A 41 -7.20 -9.01 -3.72
N ARG A 42 -8.42 -8.72 -3.26
CA ARG A 42 -9.60 -8.53 -4.13
C ARG A 42 -9.53 -7.28 -5.00
N GLU A 43 -8.88 -6.24 -4.50
CA GLU A 43 -8.83 -4.93 -5.14
C GLU A 43 -7.51 -4.66 -5.85
N TRP A 44 -6.53 -5.53 -5.66
CA TRP A 44 -5.17 -5.33 -6.14
C TRP A 44 -5.08 -4.96 -7.61
N ASN A 45 -5.77 -5.70 -8.47
CA ASN A 45 -5.74 -5.47 -9.92
C ASN A 45 -6.46 -4.18 -10.35
N SER A 46 -7.27 -3.57 -9.48
CA SER A 46 -7.93 -2.28 -9.71
C SER A 46 -7.09 -1.09 -9.26
N LEU A 47 -6.00 -1.33 -8.53
CA LEU A 47 -5.10 -0.29 -8.07
C LEU A 47 -4.26 0.27 -9.22
N SER A 48 -3.98 1.57 -9.16
CA SER A 48 -3.01 2.18 -10.08
C SER A 48 -1.61 1.62 -9.82
N GLU A 49 -0.75 1.62 -10.84
CA GLU A 49 0.65 1.20 -10.73
C GLU A 49 1.36 1.91 -9.56
N LYS A 50 1.12 3.21 -9.39
CA LYS A 50 1.69 3.99 -8.30
C LYS A 50 1.25 3.48 -6.92
N GLN A 51 -0.01 3.10 -6.78
CA GLN A 51 -0.55 2.52 -5.54
C GLN A 51 0.05 1.14 -5.28
N GLN A 52 0.12 0.30 -6.29
CA GLN A 52 0.73 -1.03 -6.19
C GLN A 52 2.20 -0.94 -5.76
N LYS A 53 3.00 -0.07 -6.38
CA LYS A 53 4.40 0.18 -5.98
C LYS A 53 4.52 0.62 -4.53
N HIS A 54 3.63 1.49 -4.07
CA HIS A 54 3.60 1.94 -2.68
C HIS A 54 3.35 0.77 -1.71
N PHE A 55 2.36 -0.07 -1.99
CA PHE A 55 2.03 -1.23 -1.16
C PHE A 55 3.10 -2.32 -1.20
N ILE A 56 3.72 -2.56 -2.35
CA ILE A 56 4.88 -3.47 -2.47
C ILE A 56 6.03 -2.97 -1.56
N GLY A 57 6.27 -1.65 -1.49
CA GLY A 57 7.24 -1.07 -0.57
C GLY A 57 6.94 -1.37 0.90
N ILE A 58 5.66 -1.39 1.29
CA ILE A 58 5.23 -1.81 2.64
C ILE A 58 5.47 -3.31 2.84
N ALA A 59 5.08 -4.13 1.86
CA ALA A 59 5.23 -5.58 1.92
C ALA A 59 6.68 -6.05 2.07
N LYS A 60 7.61 -5.38 1.43
CA LYS A 60 9.06 -5.69 1.56
C LYS A 60 9.59 -5.55 2.99
N ARG A 61 9.00 -4.67 3.80
CA ARG A 61 9.39 -4.45 5.19
C ARG A 61 8.57 -5.29 6.17
N TYR A 62 7.48 -5.88 5.72
CA TYR A 62 6.50 -6.56 6.57
C TYR A 62 7.12 -7.69 7.39
N ALA A 63 8.00 -8.50 6.80
CA ALA A 63 8.68 -9.60 7.48
C ALA A 63 9.60 -9.16 8.64
N GLN A 64 10.04 -7.91 8.62
CA GLN A 64 10.91 -7.32 9.67
C GLN A 64 10.10 -6.72 10.83
N LEU A 65 8.79 -6.66 10.70
CA LEU A 65 7.91 -6.10 11.71
C LEU A 65 7.61 -7.13 12.80
N THR A 66 7.40 -6.65 14.02
CA THR A 66 6.88 -7.49 15.10
C THR A 66 5.45 -7.96 14.79
N PRO A 67 4.97 -9.08 15.37
CA PRO A 67 3.60 -9.58 15.15
C PRO A 67 2.52 -8.51 15.37
N LEU A 68 2.66 -7.70 16.40
CA LEU A 68 1.74 -6.60 16.68
C LEU A 68 1.76 -5.51 15.59
N GLN A 69 2.94 -5.20 15.06
CA GLN A 69 3.07 -4.24 13.96
C GLN A 69 2.48 -4.81 12.65
N GLN A 70 2.69 -6.08 12.38
CA GLN A 70 2.08 -6.79 11.24
C GLN A 70 0.56 -6.74 11.30
N GLN A 71 -0.02 -7.03 12.46
CA GLN A 71 -1.46 -6.92 12.67
C GLN A 71 -1.97 -5.50 12.39
N ARG A 72 -1.28 -4.47 12.90
CA ARG A 72 -1.64 -3.06 12.64
C ARG A 72 -1.56 -2.69 11.16
N VAL A 73 -0.61 -3.25 10.42
CA VAL A 73 -0.52 -3.07 8.96
C VAL A 73 -1.75 -3.68 8.29
N HIS A 74 -2.12 -4.92 8.60
CA HIS A 74 -3.29 -5.58 8.06
C HIS A 74 -4.59 -4.81 8.35
N GLU A 75 -4.80 -4.37 9.60
CA GLU A 75 -5.97 -3.56 9.96
C GLU A 75 -6.07 -2.25 9.16
N ARG A 76 -4.93 -1.60 8.91
CA ARG A 76 -4.90 -0.38 8.08
C ARG A 76 -5.21 -0.67 6.62
N LEU A 77 -4.65 -1.73 6.06
CA LEU A 77 -4.90 -2.15 4.69
C LEU A 77 -6.37 -2.55 4.49
N GLU A 78 -6.95 -3.27 5.45
CA GLU A 78 -8.36 -3.63 5.43
C GLU A 78 -9.28 -2.39 5.46
N LYS A 79 -9.01 -1.43 6.35
CA LYS A 79 -9.75 -0.17 6.41
C LYS A 79 -9.63 0.61 5.11
N TRP A 80 -8.43 0.65 4.54
CA TRP A 80 -8.19 1.32 3.27
C TRP A 80 -8.90 0.63 2.11
N GLY A 81 -8.91 -0.70 2.07
CA GLY A 81 -9.62 -1.49 1.08
C GLY A 81 -11.13 -1.23 1.08
N LYS A 82 -11.72 -1.00 2.24
CA LYS A 82 -13.16 -0.69 2.39
C LYS A 82 -13.55 0.72 1.93
N LEU A 83 -12.59 1.62 1.69
CA LEU A 83 -12.87 2.97 1.22
C LEU A 83 -13.24 2.99 -0.26
N THR A 84 -14.25 3.79 -0.61
CA THR A 84 -14.56 4.08 -2.02
C THR A 84 -13.44 4.89 -2.68
N PRO A 85 -13.33 4.91 -4.02
CA PRO A 85 -12.34 5.73 -4.72
C PRO A 85 -12.40 7.21 -4.31
N ALA A 86 -13.60 7.77 -4.12
CA ALA A 86 -13.80 9.15 -3.66
C ALA A 86 -13.27 9.35 -2.24
N GLN A 87 -13.54 8.41 -1.32
CA GLN A 87 -13.03 8.47 0.05
C GLN A 87 -11.50 8.35 0.09
N ARG A 88 -10.91 7.50 -0.75
CA ARG A 88 -9.44 7.40 -0.89
C ARG A 88 -8.83 8.71 -1.38
N GLN A 89 -9.50 9.41 -2.30
CA GLN A 89 -9.06 10.71 -2.76
C GLN A 89 -9.11 11.74 -1.62
N GLN A 90 -10.20 11.80 -0.85
CA GLN A 90 -10.32 12.70 0.30
C GLN A 90 -9.23 12.47 1.35
N VAL A 91 -8.89 11.20 1.64
CA VAL A 91 -7.80 10.86 2.56
C VAL A 91 -6.46 11.39 2.04
N ARG A 92 -6.18 11.22 0.76
CA ARG A 92 -4.95 11.75 0.13
C ARG A 92 -4.86 13.27 0.21
N GLU A 93 -5.95 13.97 -0.10
CA GLU A 93 -5.98 15.44 -0.03
C GLU A 93 -5.76 15.94 1.40
N LYS A 94 -6.40 15.32 2.39
CA LYS A 94 -6.15 15.62 3.81
C LYS A 94 -4.70 15.41 4.20
N TYR A 95 -4.10 14.29 3.78
CA TYR A 95 -2.71 14.01 4.08
C TYR A 95 -1.76 15.02 3.43
N LYS A 96 -2.04 15.38 2.18
CA LYS A 96 -1.29 16.41 1.46
C LYS A 96 -1.39 17.77 2.14
N SER A 97 -2.59 18.20 2.53
CA SER A 97 -2.80 19.46 3.22
C SER A 97 -2.08 19.53 4.57
N ILE A 98 -2.08 18.44 5.34
CA ILE A 98 -1.34 18.36 6.61
C ILE A 98 0.16 18.48 6.38
N ASN A 99 0.69 17.83 5.34
CA ASN A 99 2.12 17.87 5.04
C ASN A 99 2.60 19.24 4.54
N GLN A 100 1.70 20.09 4.04
CA GLN A 100 1.99 21.46 3.64
C GLN A 100 2.00 22.44 4.81
N LEU A 101 1.54 22.03 5.99
CA LEU A 101 1.58 22.87 7.19
C LEU A 101 3.01 23.05 7.72
N PRO A 102 3.31 24.19 8.38
CA PRO A 102 4.54 24.35 9.13
C PRO A 102 4.73 23.24 10.16
N PRO A 103 5.97 22.86 10.52
CA PRO A 103 6.26 21.71 11.40
C PRO A 103 5.49 21.74 12.72
N GLU A 104 5.42 22.89 13.39
CA GLU A 104 4.71 23.08 14.66
C GLU A 104 3.19 22.83 14.54
N LYS A 105 2.56 23.33 13.47
CA LYS A 105 1.13 23.10 13.21
C LYS A 105 0.87 21.64 12.86
N ARG A 106 1.78 20.99 12.16
CA ARG A 106 1.70 19.57 11.80
C ARG A 106 1.71 18.67 13.04
N GLU A 107 2.59 18.94 13.99
CA GLU A 107 2.64 18.18 15.23
C GLU A 107 1.38 18.40 16.10
N ALA A 108 0.87 19.62 16.18
CA ALA A 108 -0.39 19.90 16.86
C ALA A 108 -1.57 19.13 16.27
N VAL A 109 -1.68 19.06 14.94
CA VAL A 109 -2.73 18.26 14.25
C VAL A 109 -2.56 16.77 14.53
N LYS A 110 -1.33 16.24 14.50
CA LYS A 110 -1.05 14.84 14.81
C LYS A 110 -1.43 14.51 16.26
N GLN A 111 -1.13 15.38 17.20
CA GLN A 111 -1.49 15.20 18.60
C GLN A 111 -3.00 15.15 18.78
N THR A 112 -3.73 16.13 18.21
CA THR A 112 -5.20 16.14 18.24
C THR A 112 -5.82 14.87 17.66
N LEU A 113 -5.25 14.35 16.57
CA LEU A 113 -5.72 13.09 15.96
C LEU A 113 -5.46 11.89 16.89
N ARG A 114 -4.29 11.82 17.53
CA ARG A 114 -3.99 10.76 18.52
C ARG A 114 -4.96 10.78 19.70
N GLU A 115 -5.26 11.96 20.23
CA GLU A 115 -6.20 12.13 21.35
C GLU A 115 -7.63 11.72 20.95
N ARG A 116 -8.08 12.09 19.76
CA ARG A 116 -9.40 11.65 19.23
C ARG A 116 -9.46 10.14 19.07
N HIS A 117 -8.39 9.51 18.58
CA HIS A 117 -8.31 8.06 18.48
C HIS A 117 -8.35 7.40 19.85
N ALA A 118 -7.57 7.89 20.82
CA ALA A 118 -7.57 7.38 22.18
C ALA A 118 -8.97 7.46 22.81
N ARG A 119 -9.65 8.60 22.69
CA ARG A 119 -11.04 8.77 23.20
C ARG A 119 -12.02 7.78 22.54
N LYS A 120 -11.93 7.55 21.23
CA LYS A 120 -12.79 6.56 20.56
C LYS A 120 -12.55 5.15 21.07
N HIS A 121 -11.29 4.78 21.31
CA HIS A 121 -10.97 3.46 21.83
C HIS A 121 -11.44 3.29 23.29
N HIS A 122 -11.32 4.30 24.13
CA HIS A 122 -11.86 4.29 25.50
C HIS A 122 -13.38 4.20 25.51
N ALA A 123 -14.07 4.97 24.67
CA ALA A 123 -15.52 4.92 24.58
C ALA A 123 -16.01 3.55 24.09
N ALA A 124 -15.34 2.93 23.13
CA ALA A 124 -15.65 1.59 22.64
C ALA A 124 -15.41 0.51 23.70
N ALA A 125 -14.34 0.62 24.51
CA ALA A 125 -14.04 -0.30 25.59
C ALA A 125 -15.03 -0.18 26.75
N SER A 126 -15.54 1.02 27.02
CA SER A 126 -16.54 1.28 28.06
C SER A 126 -17.96 0.87 27.66
N ALA A 127 -18.22 0.70 26.36
CA ALA A 127 -19.53 0.29 25.82
C ALA A 127 -19.73 -1.24 25.79
N VAL A 128 -18.75 -2.04 26.20
CA VAL A 128 -18.92 -3.50 26.34
C VAL A 128 -19.69 -3.76 27.64
N PRO A 129 -20.93 -4.28 27.59
CA PRO A 129 -21.67 -4.61 28.80
C PRO A 129 -20.93 -5.70 29.58
N PRO A 130 -20.95 -5.65 30.93
CA PRO A 130 -20.33 -6.70 31.74
C PRO A 130 -21.00 -8.02 31.40
N ALA A 131 -20.18 -9.04 31.09
CA ALA A 131 -20.66 -10.39 30.85
C ALA A 131 -21.52 -10.81 32.03
N SER A 132 -22.81 -11.11 31.78
CA SER A 132 -23.70 -11.67 32.79
C SER A 132 -23.09 -12.95 33.37
N PRO A 133 -23.00 -13.08 34.71
CA PRO A 133 -22.55 -14.33 35.29
C PRO A 133 -23.55 -15.41 34.94
N ALA A 134 -23.06 -16.44 34.23
CA ALA A 134 -23.85 -17.67 33.99
C ALA A 134 -24.24 -18.30 35.33
N ARG A 135 -25.52 -18.49 35.52
CA ARG A 135 -26.07 -19.37 36.57
C ARG A 135 -25.93 -20.82 36.12
#